data_f06ba6e0e408faa836a6b845032bdf0a
#
_entry.id   f06ba6e0e408faa836a6b845032bdf0a
#
_cell.length_a   1.000
_cell.length_b   1.000
_cell.length_c   1.000
_cell.angle_alpha   90.00
_cell.angle_beta   90.00
_cell.angle_gamma   90.00
#
_symmetry.space_group_name_H-M   'P 1'
#
loop_
_entity.id
_entity.type
_entity.pdbx_description
1 polymer ?
#
loop_
_entity_poly.entity_id
_entity_poly.type
_entity_poly.pdbx_seq_one_letter_code
_entity_poly.pdbx_strand_id
1 'polypeptide(L)'
;LTYILVVTGIHLEDRFGKTINEIKQDGFKISHTFKIFDKKYLKNDDIGGMSRALSRCFKNLTQILEKEKPDFILSGFDIAANFALTTIGAHMNIPVAHIQGGEVSGNIDESLRHAMSKFSHLHFVSNFDAKKRLIKMGEDPKSIFSVGCPSIDALINTNQKSNDYMKKKYGIDVSKGYILVIQHPVTSEKKLIKKHI
;
A
#
# COMPACT_ATOMS: atom_id res chain seq x y z
N LEU A 1 -18.80 -2.60 -14.42
CA LEU A 1 -18.09 -1.85 -13.37
C LEU A 1 -17.12 -0.87 -14.01
N THR A 2 -17.19 0.39 -13.60
CA THR A 2 -16.19 1.40 -13.94
C THR A 2 -15.34 1.66 -12.70
N TYR A 3 -14.06 2.03 -12.90
CA TYR A 3 -13.18 2.38 -11.79
C TYR A 3 -12.61 3.79 -11.95
N ILE A 4 -12.31 4.43 -10.83
CA ILE A 4 -11.62 5.70 -10.75
C ILE A 4 -10.28 5.42 -10.06
N LEU A 5 -9.20 5.42 -10.83
CA LEU A 5 -7.86 5.19 -10.30
C LEU A 5 -7.19 6.51 -9.96
N VAL A 6 -6.85 6.67 -8.69
CA VAL A 6 -6.11 7.83 -8.18
C VAL A 6 -4.68 7.40 -7.86
N VAL A 7 -3.70 8.04 -8.47
CA VAL A 7 -2.28 7.74 -8.26
C VAL A 7 -1.58 8.93 -7.61
N THR A 8 -0.91 8.69 -6.49
CA THR A 8 -0.25 9.72 -5.70
C THR A 8 0.98 9.17 -4.94
N GLY A 9 1.59 9.97 -4.10
CA GLY A 9 2.68 9.55 -3.25
C GLY A 9 3.96 9.22 -4.00
N ILE A 10 4.60 8.15 -3.59
CA ILE A 10 5.89 7.67 -4.15
C ILE A 10 5.81 7.37 -5.65
N HIS A 11 4.65 6.98 -6.15
CA HIS A 11 4.45 6.68 -7.58
C HIS A 11 4.71 7.86 -8.51
N LEU A 12 4.65 9.10 -8.00
CA LEU A 12 4.86 10.33 -8.79
C LEU A 12 6.26 10.94 -8.64
N GLU A 13 7.13 10.35 -7.82
CA GLU A 13 8.42 10.93 -7.49
C GLU A 13 9.58 10.11 -8.09
N ASP A 14 10.47 10.81 -8.79
CA ASP A 14 11.64 10.20 -9.44
C ASP A 14 12.57 9.50 -8.42
N ARG A 15 12.69 10.06 -7.20
CA ARG A 15 13.46 9.47 -6.09
C ARG A 15 13.02 8.04 -5.74
N PHE A 16 11.76 7.70 -5.97
CA PHE A 16 11.17 6.39 -5.68
C PHE A 16 10.88 5.57 -6.94
N GLY A 17 11.53 5.92 -8.06
CA GLY A 17 11.43 5.15 -9.31
C GLY A 17 10.24 5.51 -10.19
N LYS A 18 9.40 6.50 -9.80
CA LYS A 18 8.26 7.01 -10.60
C LYS A 18 7.39 5.90 -11.20
N THR A 19 6.99 4.96 -10.36
CA THR A 19 6.28 3.73 -10.75
C THR A 19 4.90 3.96 -11.37
N ILE A 20 4.42 5.20 -11.50
CA ILE A 20 3.26 5.53 -12.35
C ILE A 20 3.44 5.06 -13.80
N ASN A 21 4.69 4.94 -14.27
CA ASN A 21 4.97 4.46 -15.62
C ASN A 21 4.64 2.97 -15.75
N GLU A 22 4.86 2.17 -14.71
CA GLU A 22 4.49 0.75 -14.66
C GLU A 22 2.97 0.61 -14.71
N ILE A 23 2.24 1.40 -13.91
CA ILE A 23 0.77 1.41 -13.90
C ILE A 23 0.22 1.68 -15.31
N LYS A 24 0.84 2.61 -16.05
CA LYS A 24 0.45 2.91 -17.44
C LYS A 24 0.81 1.78 -18.41
N GLN A 25 1.97 1.15 -18.22
CA GLN A 25 2.40 0.01 -19.05
C GLN A 25 1.49 -1.21 -18.86
N ASP A 26 0.96 -1.40 -17.65
CA ASP A 26 -0.02 -2.44 -17.35
C ASP A 26 -1.43 -2.13 -17.92
N GLY A 27 -1.59 -0.99 -18.60
CA GLY A 27 -2.83 -0.64 -19.29
C GLY A 27 -3.91 0.01 -18.42
N PHE A 28 -3.61 0.36 -17.18
CA PHE A 28 -4.59 1.02 -16.31
C PHE A 28 -4.82 2.47 -16.71
N LYS A 29 -6.11 2.86 -16.81
CA LYS A 29 -6.51 4.25 -17.02
C LYS A 29 -6.44 5.01 -15.70
N ILE A 30 -5.53 5.96 -15.60
CA ILE A 30 -5.39 6.83 -14.41
C ILE A 30 -6.37 8.00 -14.54
N SER A 31 -7.26 8.15 -13.56
CA SER A 31 -8.27 9.21 -13.55
C SER A 31 -7.74 10.49 -12.92
N HIS A 32 -7.00 10.40 -11.83
CA HIS A 32 -6.46 11.54 -11.11
C HIS A 32 -5.04 11.30 -10.63
N THR A 33 -4.27 12.38 -10.57
CA THR A 33 -2.95 12.41 -9.93
C THR A 33 -2.77 13.68 -9.12
N PHE A 34 -2.09 13.60 -7.98
CA PHE A 34 -1.65 14.77 -7.23
C PHE A 34 -0.42 14.45 -6.39
N LYS A 35 0.46 15.43 -6.21
CA LYS A 35 1.67 15.30 -5.40
C LYS A 35 1.38 15.57 -3.93
N ILE A 36 1.96 14.76 -3.04
CA ILE A 36 1.82 14.90 -1.59
C ILE A 36 3.11 15.34 -0.90
N PHE A 37 4.26 14.98 -1.47
CA PHE A 37 5.54 15.34 -0.88
C PHE A 37 5.99 16.74 -1.30
N ASP A 38 6.48 17.51 -0.35
CA ASP A 38 7.12 18.79 -0.62
C ASP A 38 8.64 18.64 -0.83
N LYS A 39 9.23 19.69 -1.39
CA LYS A 39 10.68 19.71 -1.67
C LYS A 39 11.52 19.49 -0.42
N LYS A 40 11.07 19.95 0.73
CA LYS A 40 11.77 19.83 2.02
C LYS A 40 11.86 18.36 2.44
N TYR A 41 10.72 17.64 2.41
CA TYR A 41 10.68 16.21 2.71
C TYR A 41 11.50 15.38 1.72
N LEU A 42 11.35 15.65 0.42
CA LEU A 42 12.09 14.92 -0.62
C LEU A 42 13.61 15.11 -0.51
N LYS A 43 14.06 16.25 0.03
CA LYS A 43 15.50 16.53 0.23
C LYS A 43 16.06 15.93 1.52
N ASN A 44 15.33 16.04 2.64
CA ASN A 44 15.91 15.86 3.98
C ASN A 44 15.13 14.89 4.88
N ASP A 45 14.04 14.26 4.43
CA ASP A 45 13.18 13.35 5.23
C ASP A 45 12.80 14.01 6.59
N ASP A 46 12.30 15.25 6.58
CA ASP A 46 12.03 15.99 7.81
C ASP A 46 10.84 15.41 8.60
N ILE A 47 10.86 15.55 9.92
CA ILE A 47 9.90 14.96 10.86
C ILE A 47 8.43 15.28 10.49
N GLY A 48 8.15 16.51 10.06
CA GLY A 48 6.80 16.96 9.69
C GLY A 48 6.36 16.57 8.29
N GLY A 49 7.24 15.98 7.47
CA GLY A 49 7.00 15.74 6.05
C GLY A 49 5.82 14.83 5.79
N MET A 50 5.72 13.71 6.51
CA MET A 50 4.61 12.77 6.36
C MET A 50 3.28 13.36 6.85
N SER A 51 3.28 14.14 7.93
CA SER A 51 2.06 14.81 8.40
C SER A 51 1.54 15.83 7.38
N ARG A 52 2.43 16.59 6.74
CA ARG A 52 2.05 17.50 5.64
C ARG A 52 1.60 16.76 4.40
N ALA A 53 2.22 15.62 4.08
CA ALA A 53 1.78 14.75 2.99
C ALA A 53 0.36 14.23 3.26
N LEU A 54 0.09 13.75 4.45
CA LEU A 54 -1.24 13.29 4.88
C LEU A 54 -2.30 14.40 4.77
N SER A 55 -1.98 15.61 5.23
CA SER A 55 -2.87 16.78 5.07
C SER A 55 -3.23 17.06 3.61
N ARG A 56 -2.25 16.95 2.69
CA ARG A 56 -2.50 17.08 1.25
C ARG A 56 -3.36 15.95 0.70
N CYS A 57 -3.17 14.70 1.20
CA CYS A 57 -4.05 13.58 0.85
C CYS A 57 -5.50 13.89 1.23
N PHE A 58 -5.77 14.30 2.46
CA PHE A 58 -7.11 14.66 2.91
C PHE A 58 -7.73 15.72 1.99
N LYS A 59 -7.03 16.84 1.77
CA LYS A 59 -7.54 17.93 0.92
C LYS A 59 -7.89 17.47 -0.50
N ASN A 60 -6.96 16.81 -1.18
CA ASN A 60 -7.14 16.46 -2.59
C ASN A 60 -8.14 15.31 -2.78
N LEU A 61 -8.09 14.30 -1.93
CA LEU A 61 -9.01 13.17 -2.01
C LEU A 61 -10.44 13.58 -1.69
N THR A 62 -10.67 14.47 -0.74
CA THR A 62 -12.02 15.02 -0.49
C THR A 62 -12.60 15.67 -1.75
N GLN A 63 -11.83 16.54 -2.42
CA GLN A 63 -12.27 17.19 -3.66
C GLN A 63 -12.55 16.19 -4.78
N ILE A 64 -11.73 15.14 -4.91
CA ILE A 64 -11.94 14.08 -5.89
C ILE A 64 -13.23 13.31 -5.58
N LEU A 65 -13.46 12.90 -4.33
CA LEU A 65 -14.65 12.14 -3.94
C LEU A 65 -15.92 12.97 -4.07
N GLU A 66 -15.90 14.26 -3.74
CA GLU A 66 -17.02 15.19 -3.95
C GLU A 66 -17.41 15.29 -5.43
N LYS A 67 -16.42 15.31 -6.32
CA LYS A 67 -16.61 15.39 -7.77
C LYS A 67 -17.08 14.07 -8.37
N GLU A 68 -16.37 12.99 -8.08
CA GLU A 68 -16.56 11.69 -8.74
C GLU A 68 -17.72 10.88 -8.14
N LYS A 69 -18.07 11.12 -6.87
CA LYS A 69 -19.17 10.46 -6.14
C LYS A 69 -19.20 8.94 -6.34
N PRO A 70 -18.11 8.23 -6.01
CA PRO A 70 -18.08 6.79 -6.21
C PRO A 70 -19.08 6.08 -5.29
N ASP A 71 -19.65 4.98 -5.76
CA ASP A 71 -20.52 4.12 -4.96
C ASP A 71 -19.76 3.33 -3.89
N PHE A 72 -18.44 3.14 -4.10
CA PHE A 72 -17.62 2.26 -3.27
C PHE A 72 -16.14 2.65 -3.33
N ILE A 73 -15.45 2.49 -2.22
CA ILE A 73 -14.00 2.72 -2.12
C ILE A 73 -13.29 1.39 -1.88
N LEU A 74 -12.29 1.10 -2.71
CA LEU A 74 -11.34 0.03 -2.48
C LEU A 74 -10.05 0.63 -1.95
N SER A 75 -9.70 0.32 -0.71
CA SER A 75 -8.49 0.81 -0.03
C SER A 75 -7.65 -0.38 0.41
N GLY A 76 -6.35 -0.27 0.27
CA GLY A 76 -5.45 -1.34 0.67
C GLY A 76 -4.09 -0.79 1.06
N PHE A 77 -3.33 -1.65 1.77
CA PHE A 77 -2.03 -1.28 2.27
C PHE A 77 -2.10 -0.17 3.34
N ASP A 78 -0.97 0.25 3.82
CA ASP A 78 -0.84 1.12 5.00
C ASP A 78 -0.14 2.45 4.70
N ILE A 79 -0.26 2.93 3.47
CA ILE A 79 0.30 4.22 3.08
C ILE A 79 -0.66 5.37 3.40
N ALA A 80 -0.10 6.55 3.66
CA ALA A 80 -0.84 7.74 4.08
C ALA A 80 -2.04 8.08 3.18
N ALA A 81 -1.93 7.87 1.87
CA ALA A 81 -3.02 8.13 0.92
C ALA A 81 -4.22 7.22 1.16
N ASN A 82 -3.99 5.93 1.40
CA ASN A 82 -5.06 4.96 1.69
C ASN A 82 -5.70 5.22 3.05
N PHE A 83 -4.92 5.60 4.06
CA PHE A 83 -5.46 6.02 5.34
C PHE A 83 -6.39 7.24 5.20
N ALA A 84 -5.95 8.27 4.48
CA ALA A 84 -6.79 9.45 4.22
C ALA A 84 -8.05 9.07 3.45
N LEU A 85 -7.93 8.27 2.38
CA LEU A 85 -9.04 7.82 1.55
C LEU A 85 -10.09 7.04 2.37
N THR A 86 -9.64 6.12 3.19
CA THR A 86 -10.51 5.30 4.06
C THR A 86 -11.26 6.16 5.07
N THR A 87 -10.55 7.09 5.71
CA THR A 87 -11.13 8.00 6.71
C THR A 87 -12.17 8.93 6.06
N ILE A 88 -11.86 9.53 4.91
CA ILE A 88 -12.77 10.41 4.17
C ILE A 88 -14.01 9.61 3.72
N GLY A 89 -13.82 8.42 3.18
CA GLY A 89 -14.91 7.55 2.75
C GLY A 89 -15.92 7.29 3.87
N ALA A 90 -15.42 6.93 5.06
CA ALA A 90 -16.27 6.74 6.23
C ALA A 90 -17.05 8.01 6.61
N HIS A 91 -16.40 9.18 6.61
CA HIS A 91 -17.06 10.47 6.90
C HIS A 91 -18.07 10.91 5.83
N MET A 92 -17.86 10.54 4.58
CA MET A 92 -18.77 10.85 3.48
C MET A 92 -19.86 9.79 3.29
N ASN A 93 -19.95 8.78 4.17
CA ASN A 93 -20.88 7.64 4.08
C ASN A 93 -20.72 6.85 2.76
N ILE A 94 -19.51 6.75 2.24
CA ILE A 94 -19.16 5.92 1.08
C ILE A 94 -18.66 4.58 1.63
N PRO A 95 -19.25 3.43 1.24
CA PRO A 95 -18.79 2.12 1.69
C PRO A 95 -17.30 1.90 1.33
N VAL A 96 -16.53 1.42 2.29
CA VAL A 96 -15.09 1.16 2.12
C VAL A 96 -14.80 -0.32 2.32
N ALA A 97 -14.07 -0.92 1.38
CA ALA A 97 -13.43 -2.22 1.54
C ALA A 97 -11.93 -2.06 1.77
N HIS A 98 -11.43 -2.78 2.75
CA HIS A 98 -10.03 -2.80 3.13
C HIS A 98 -9.37 -4.11 2.74
N ILE A 99 -8.34 -4.03 1.89
CA ILE A 99 -7.52 -5.18 1.48
C ILE A 99 -6.32 -5.29 2.42
N GLN A 100 -6.00 -6.52 2.85
CA GLN A 100 -4.88 -6.86 3.75
C GLN A 100 -4.95 -6.18 5.12
N GLY A 101 -6.17 -5.90 5.62
CA GLY A 101 -6.37 -5.50 7.02
C GLY A 101 -5.98 -6.61 7.99
N GLY A 102 -5.69 -6.23 9.23
CA GLY A 102 -5.39 -7.18 10.31
C GLY A 102 -3.95 -7.74 10.35
N GLU A 103 -3.08 -7.37 9.42
CA GLU A 103 -1.66 -7.74 9.44
C GLU A 103 -0.90 -6.94 10.51
N VAL A 104 0.21 -7.53 11.03
CA VAL A 104 1.10 -6.89 12.01
C VAL A 104 2.47 -6.63 11.40
N SER A 105 3.09 -5.53 11.75
CA SER A 105 4.41 -5.12 11.25
C SER A 105 5.33 -4.48 12.30
N GLY A 106 4.83 -4.19 13.50
CA GLY A 106 5.61 -3.66 14.61
C GLY A 106 6.09 -2.21 14.43
N ASN A 107 5.49 -1.45 13.51
CA ASN A 107 5.82 -0.05 13.24
C ASN A 107 4.54 0.79 13.12
N ILE A 108 4.67 2.08 12.75
CA ILE A 108 3.53 2.99 12.59
C ILE A 108 2.51 2.50 11.54
N ASP A 109 2.97 1.76 10.53
CA ASP A 109 2.10 1.26 9.46
C ASP A 109 1.07 0.26 10.01
N GLU A 110 1.41 -0.50 11.04
CA GLU A 110 0.46 -1.37 11.74
C GLU A 110 -0.68 -0.57 12.37
N SER A 111 -0.34 0.52 13.06
CA SER A 111 -1.35 1.41 13.67
C SER A 111 -2.25 2.03 12.62
N LEU A 112 -1.70 2.50 11.50
CA LEU A 112 -2.46 3.03 10.38
C LEU A 112 -3.39 1.97 9.77
N ARG A 113 -2.88 0.76 9.53
CA ARG A 113 -3.64 -0.37 9.00
C ARG A 113 -4.81 -0.75 9.91
N HIS A 114 -4.58 -0.80 11.21
CA HIS A 114 -5.63 -1.08 12.17
C HIS A 114 -6.68 0.02 12.25
N ALA A 115 -6.27 1.29 12.18
CA ALA A 115 -7.17 2.42 12.09
C ALA A 115 -8.01 2.38 10.80
N MET A 116 -7.40 2.06 9.66
CA MET A 116 -8.11 1.87 8.39
C MET A 116 -9.18 0.76 8.50
N SER A 117 -8.85 -0.35 9.17
CA SER A 117 -9.84 -1.41 9.41
C SER A 117 -11.04 -0.89 10.21
N LYS A 118 -10.84 -0.02 11.21
CA LYS A 118 -11.94 0.56 12.00
C LYS A 118 -12.85 1.51 11.22
N PHE A 119 -12.35 2.10 10.12
CA PHE A 119 -13.13 2.95 9.23
C PHE A 119 -13.74 2.20 8.04
N SER A 120 -13.46 0.91 7.90
CA SER A 120 -13.89 0.11 6.76
C SER A 120 -15.12 -0.73 7.09
N HIS A 121 -15.90 -1.06 6.07
CA HIS A 121 -17.16 -1.81 6.16
C HIS A 121 -17.01 -3.28 5.74
N LEU A 122 -16.05 -3.54 4.83
CA LEU A 122 -15.72 -4.88 4.36
C LEU A 122 -14.20 -5.09 4.48
N HIS A 123 -13.79 -6.32 4.79
CA HIS A 123 -12.39 -6.67 5.02
C HIS A 123 -12.00 -7.88 4.18
N PHE A 124 -11.05 -7.71 3.27
CA PHE A 124 -10.45 -8.78 2.49
C PHE A 124 -9.06 -9.08 3.04
N VAL A 125 -8.97 -10.11 3.89
CA VAL A 125 -7.75 -10.44 4.63
C VAL A 125 -6.94 -11.53 3.94
N SER A 126 -5.61 -11.48 4.11
CA SER A 126 -4.69 -12.41 3.47
C SER A 126 -4.71 -13.81 4.09
N ASN A 127 -5.00 -13.90 5.39
CA ASN A 127 -4.87 -15.14 6.13
C ASN A 127 -5.82 -15.19 7.34
N PHE A 128 -5.86 -16.37 7.96
CA PHE A 128 -6.77 -16.64 9.07
C PHE A 128 -6.39 -15.89 10.37
N ASP A 129 -5.12 -15.62 10.60
CA ASP A 129 -4.68 -14.88 11.79
C ASP A 129 -5.05 -13.40 11.70
N ALA A 130 -4.96 -12.81 10.50
CA ALA A 130 -5.48 -11.47 10.24
C ALA A 130 -6.99 -11.41 10.49
N LYS A 131 -7.77 -12.40 10.01
CA LYS A 131 -9.20 -12.51 10.30
C LYS A 131 -9.48 -12.55 11.81
N LYS A 132 -8.80 -13.43 12.54
CA LYS A 132 -8.95 -13.52 14.01
C LYS A 132 -8.65 -12.20 14.70
N ARG A 133 -7.63 -11.48 14.22
CA ARG A 133 -7.23 -10.19 14.81
C ARG A 133 -8.32 -9.14 14.61
N LEU A 134 -8.88 -9.02 13.41
CA LEU A 134 -9.98 -8.09 13.16
C LEU A 134 -11.21 -8.40 14.02
N ILE A 135 -11.56 -9.68 14.18
CA ILE A 135 -12.65 -10.08 15.10
C ILE A 135 -12.34 -9.64 16.54
N LYS A 136 -11.11 -9.82 17.02
CA LYS A 136 -10.69 -9.34 18.35
C LYS A 136 -10.72 -7.82 18.46
N MET A 137 -10.53 -7.10 17.36
CA MET A 137 -10.66 -5.65 17.29
C MET A 137 -12.11 -5.17 17.25
N GLY A 138 -13.08 -6.12 17.23
CA GLY A 138 -14.52 -5.82 17.25
C GLY A 138 -15.16 -5.66 15.88
N GLU A 139 -14.53 -6.16 14.80
CA GLU A 139 -15.16 -6.21 13.48
C GLU A 139 -16.15 -7.37 13.38
N ASP A 140 -17.26 -7.18 12.65
CA ASP A 140 -18.24 -8.24 12.43
C ASP A 140 -17.60 -9.38 11.60
N PRO A 141 -17.61 -10.63 12.10
CA PRO A 141 -17.07 -11.78 11.36
C PRO A 141 -17.69 -11.98 9.96
N LYS A 142 -18.93 -11.50 9.75
CA LYS A 142 -19.64 -11.59 8.46
C LYS A 142 -19.11 -10.61 7.43
N SER A 143 -18.45 -9.54 7.85
CA SER A 143 -17.81 -8.57 6.96
C SER A 143 -16.37 -8.91 6.61
N ILE A 144 -15.81 -10.04 7.14
CA ILE A 144 -14.39 -10.40 6.97
C ILE A 144 -14.24 -11.65 6.10
N PHE A 145 -13.64 -11.46 4.93
CA PHE A 145 -13.42 -12.50 3.92
C PHE A 145 -11.94 -12.83 3.82
N SER A 146 -11.58 -14.10 4.02
CA SER A 146 -10.21 -14.58 3.83
C SER A 146 -10.03 -14.93 2.35
N VAL A 147 -9.31 -14.07 1.61
CA VAL A 147 -9.20 -14.15 0.15
C VAL A 147 -7.78 -14.40 -0.35
N GLY A 148 -6.80 -14.46 0.55
CA GLY A 148 -5.39 -14.57 0.17
C GLY A 148 -4.73 -13.21 -0.06
N CYS A 149 -3.52 -13.24 -0.62
CA CYS A 149 -2.68 -12.06 -0.81
C CYS A 149 -2.51 -11.78 -2.31
N PRO A 150 -2.90 -10.60 -2.81
CA PRO A 150 -2.74 -10.25 -4.24
C PRO A 150 -1.30 -10.34 -4.74
N SER A 151 -0.31 -10.08 -3.88
CA SER A 151 1.11 -10.22 -4.24
C SER A 151 1.52 -11.66 -4.49
N ILE A 152 0.93 -12.62 -3.78
CA ILE A 152 1.15 -14.05 -4.01
C ILE A 152 0.49 -14.49 -5.32
N ASP A 153 -0.71 -14.01 -5.60
CA ASP A 153 -1.39 -14.28 -6.88
C ASP A 153 -0.56 -13.75 -8.06
N ALA A 154 -0.04 -12.52 -7.95
CA ALA A 154 0.84 -11.96 -8.97
C ALA A 154 2.11 -12.79 -9.16
N LEU A 155 2.73 -13.27 -8.06
CA LEU A 155 3.93 -14.11 -8.12
C LEU A 155 3.65 -15.46 -8.80
N ILE A 156 2.55 -16.13 -8.44
CA ILE A 156 2.17 -17.42 -9.02
C ILE A 156 1.87 -17.28 -10.52
N ASN A 157 1.22 -16.19 -10.92
CA ASN A 157 0.84 -15.94 -12.31
C ASN A 157 1.97 -15.31 -13.15
N THR A 158 3.11 -14.98 -12.56
CA THR A 158 4.24 -14.42 -13.28
C THR A 158 5.04 -15.53 -13.98
N ASN A 159 5.33 -15.35 -15.27
CA ASN A 159 6.22 -16.24 -16.00
C ASN A 159 7.62 -16.22 -15.39
N GLN A 160 8.08 -17.38 -14.93
CA GLN A 160 9.43 -17.53 -14.38
C GLN A 160 10.48 -17.23 -15.44
N LYS A 161 11.50 -16.48 -15.04
CA LYS A 161 12.63 -16.17 -15.92
C LYS A 161 13.58 -17.37 -15.99
N SER A 162 14.18 -17.58 -17.17
CA SER A 162 15.16 -18.66 -17.37
C SER A 162 16.43 -18.45 -16.55
N ASN A 163 17.16 -19.55 -16.30
CA ASN A 163 18.47 -19.48 -15.66
C ASN A 163 19.45 -18.60 -16.45
N ASP A 164 19.42 -18.65 -17.78
CA ASP A 164 20.25 -17.80 -18.63
C ASP A 164 19.94 -16.31 -18.46
N TYR A 165 18.66 -15.95 -18.33
CA TYR A 165 18.27 -14.57 -18.01
C TYR A 165 18.83 -14.14 -16.64
N MET A 166 18.74 -15.03 -15.63
CA MET A 166 19.25 -14.74 -14.28
C MET A 166 20.78 -14.58 -14.27
N LYS A 167 21.48 -15.46 -14.97
CA LYS A 167 22.94 -15.35 -15.17
C LYS A 167 23.34 -14.05 -15.85
N LYS A 168 22.67 -13.72 -16.98
CA LYS A 168 23.01 -12.52 -17.76
C LYS A 168 22.70 -11.23 -17.02
N LYS A 169 21.58 -11.16 -16.32
CA LYS A 169 21.09 -9.93 -15.68
C LYS A 169 21.70 -9.70 -14.29
N TYR A 170 21.84 -10.76 -13.50
CA TYR A 170 22.20 -10.67 -12.08
C TYR A 170 23.48 -11.43 -11.72
N GLY A 171 24.08 -12.19 -12.64
CA GLY A 171 25.25 -13.04 -12.36
C GLY A 171 24.95 -14.27 -11.51
N ILE A 172 23.67 -14.63 -11.35
CA ILE A 172 23.23 -15.70 -10.46
C ILE A 172 22.90 -16.96 -11.27
N ASP A 173 23.53 -18.08 -10.91
CA ASP A 173 23.22 -19.41 -11.45
C ASP A 173 22.20 -20.12 -10.54
N VAL A 174 20.92 -20.03 -10.88
CA VAL A 174 19.85 -20.62 -10.07
C VAL A 174 19.83 -22.15 -10.10
N SER A 175 20.50 -22.80 -11.08
CA SER A 175 20.59 -24.26 -11.15
C SER A 175 21.41 -24.89 -10.01
N LYS A 176 22.28 -24.10 -9.40
CA LYS A 176 23.13 -24.52 -8.26
C LYS A 176 22.45 -24.38 -6.90
N GLY A 177 21.21 -23.89 -6.86
CA GLY A 177 20.54 -23.47 -5.65
C GLY A 177 21.07 -22.13 -5.12
N TYR A 178 20.24 -21.39 -4.41
CA TYR A 178 20.61 -20.13 -3.78
C TYR A 178 19.71 -19.85 -2.58
N ILE A 179 20.17 -18.98 -1.69
CA ILE A 179 19.38 -18.42 -0.62
C ILE A 179 19.25 -16.93 -0.92
N LEU A 180 18.01 -16.44 -1.01
CA LEU A 180 17.72 -15.03 -1.13
C LEU A 180 17.51 -14.43 0.26
N VAL A 181 18.36 -13.48 0.65
CA VAL A 181 18.22 -12.73 1.91
C VAL A 181 17.82 -11.29 1.57
N ILE A 182 16.69 -10.85 2.09
CA ILE A 182 16.20 -9.48 1.94
C ILE A 182 16.06 -8.88 3.32
N GLN A 183 16.86 -7.85 3.62
CA GLN A 183 16.82 -7.11 4.87
C GLN A 183 16.20 -5.72 4.65
N HIS A 184 15.03 -5.47 5.25
CA HIS A 184 14.43 -4.15 5.27
C HIS A 184 14.81 -3.41 6.56
N PRO A 185 15.43 -2.22 6.46
CA PRO A 185 15.77 -1.45 7.65
C PRO A 185 14.51 -0.86 8.29
N VAL A 186 14.48 -0.81 9.61
CA VAL A 186 13.45 -0.07 10.36
C VAL A 186 13.74 1.43 10.21
N THR A 187 12.84 2.16 9.56
CA THR A 187 13.05 3.57 9.19
C THR A 187 13.23 4.50 10.39
N SER A 188 12.61 4.18 11.53
CA SER A 188 12.80 4.91 12.81
C SER A 188 14.16 4.63 13.48
N GLU A 189 14.89 3.58 13.05
CA GLU A 189 16.13 3.12 13.67
C GLU A 189 17.34 3.28 12.72
N LYS A 190 17.36 4.33 11.92
CA LYS A 190 18.41 4.58 10.91
C LYS A 190 19.84 4.44 11.44
N LYS A 191 20.09 4.82 12.71
CA LYS A 191 21.41 4.69 13.35
C LYS A 191 21.83 3.25 13.65
N LEU A 192 20.88 2.33 13.68
CA LEU A 192 21.08 0.91 14.01
C LEU A 192 21.17 0.01 12.78
N ILE A 193 20.99 0.54 11.56
CA ILE A 193 20.96 -0.26 10.32
C ILE A 193 22.17 -1.21 10.22
N LYS A 194 23.39 -0.72 10.56
CA LYS A 194 24.60 -1.55 10.54
C LYS A 194 24.63 -2.67 11.58
N LYS A 195 23.77 -2.62 12.61
CA LYS A 195 23.67 -3.66 13.62
C LYS A 195 22.59 -4.70 13.29
N HIS A 196 21.68 -4.36 12.36
CA HIS A 196 20.59 -5.23 11.92
C HIS A 196 20.98 -6.12 10.74
N ILE A 197 22.14 -5.89 10.15
CA ILE A 197 22.76 -6.67 9.08
C ILE A 197 23.90 -7.51 9.65
#